data_0c7db29ab2e0c7e9d141f2a1a707e608
#
_entry.id   0c7db29ab2e0c7e9d141f2a1a707e608
#
_cell.length_a   1.000
_cell.length_b   1.000
_cell.length_c   1.000
_cell.angle_alpha   90.00
_cell.angle_beta   90.00
_cell.angle_gamma   90.00
#
_symmetry.space_group_name_H-M   'P 1'
#
loop_
_entity.id
_entity.type
_entity.pdbx_description
1 polymer ?
#
loop_
_entity_poly.entity_id
_entity_poly.type
_entity_poly.pdbx_seq_one_letter_code
_entity_poly.pdbx_strand_id
1 'polypeptide(L)'
;MGQFRKWFGVIFPLLLILGAPFPAWSEGSPKAKPALYEFGAKTCLPCLQMQKVMAELKASHGDKVEFRMIYADEERDLFRQYRIMLIPTQVFLNAEGQEVDRHIGPLTKEEVLQKLKDLKLIN
;
A
#
# COMPACT_ATOMS: atom_id res chain seq x y z
N MET A 1 40.76 -53.44 -37.91
CA MET A 1 39.93 -53.92 -39.01
C MET A 1 38.48 -53.71 -38.68
N GLY A 2 37.87 -52.80 -39.32
CA GLY A 2 36.62 -52.87 -40.02
C GLY A 2 35.42 -52.72 -39.09
N GLN A 3 34.90 -51.58 -39.24
CA GLN A 3 33.76 -51.19 -40.07
C GLN A 3 32.43 -51.50 -39.39
N PHE A 4 31.56 -50.63 -39.20
CA PHE A 4 30.60 -49.92 -40.03
C PHE A 4 29.75 -49.06 -39.07
N ARG A 5 29.94 -47.80 -38.97
CA ARG A 5 29.15 -46.75 -39.63
C ARG A 5 27.76 -47.20 -40.10
N LYS A 6 26.75 -46.84 -39.32
CA LYS A 6 25.44 -46.54 -39.90
C LYS A 6 24.89 -45.29 -39.29
N TRP A 7 24.91 -44.30 -40.12
CA TRP A 7 24.12 -43.09 -40.02
C TRP A 7 22.65 -43.45 -39.96
N PHE A 8 21.98 -43.16 -38.86
CA PHE A 8 20.54 -43.00 -38.87
C PHE A 8 20.27 -41.52 -38.69
N GLY A 9 19.92 -40.90 -39.81
CA GLY A 9 19.34 -39.58 -39.81
C GLY A 9 18.04 -39.59 -39.04
N VAL A 10 18.04 -39.04 -37.84
CA VAL A 10 16.80 -38.71 -37.10
C VAL A 10 16.31 -37.40 -37.66
N ILE A 11 15.35 -37.51 -38.56
CA ILE A 11 14.55 -36.35 -38.99
C ILE A 11 13.78 -35.88 -37.76
N PHE A 12 14.22 -34.78 -37.19
CA PHE A 12 13.53 -34.11 -36.12
C PHE A 12 12.33 -33.37 -36.75
N PRO A 13 11.09 -33.76 -36.47
CA PRO A 13 9.96 -33.00 -36.94
C PRO A 13 9.98 -31.65 -36.24
N LEU A 14 10.13 -30.59 -37.00
CA LEU A 14 9.96 -29.19 -36.62
C LEU A 14 8.52 -29.01 -36.15
N LEU A 15 8.31 -29.15 -34.85
CA LEU A 15 7.03 -28.87 -34.23
C LEU A 15 6.83 -27.34 -34.23
N LEU A 16 6.08 -26.88 -35.22
CA LEU A 16 5.58 -25.51 -35.26
C LEU A 16 4.63 -25.34 -34.07
N ILE A 17 5.17 -24.84 -32.95
CA ILE A 17 4.35 -24.38 -31.83
C ILE A 17 3.69 -23.08 -32.31
N LEU A 18 2.46 -23.18 -32.78
CA LEU A 18 1.59 -22.02 -32.92
C LEU A 18 1.44 -21.41 -31.53
N GLY A 19 2.15 -20.32 -31.29
CA GLY A 19 1.97 -19.50 -30.10
C GLY A 19 0.56 -18.97 -30.07
N ALA A 20 -0.29 -19.60 -29.26
CA ALA A 20 -1.59 -19.02 -28.93
C ALA A 20 -1.33 -17.67 -28.21
N PRO A 21 -1.98 -16.59 -28.63
CA PRO A 21 -1.88 -15.36 -27.86
C PRO A 21 -2.51 -15.60 -26.50
N PHE A 22 -1.70 -15.59 -25.44
CA PHE A 22 -2.20 -15.53 -24.08
C PHE A 22 -3.01 -14.23 -23.97
N PRO A 23 -4.30 -14.29 -23.57
CA PRO A 23 -4.99 -13.08 -23.24
C PRO A 23 -4.23 -12.43 -22.09
N ALA A 24 -3.67 -11.26 -22.34
CA ALA A 24 -3.15 -10.40 -21.30
C ALA A 24 -4.36 -9.99 -20.46
N TRP A 25 -4.56 -10.70 -19.36
CA TRP A 25 -5.47 -10.24 -18.32
C TRP A 25 -4.83 -9.01 -17.71
N SER A 26 -5.21 -7.86 -18.26
CA SER A 26 -4.96 -6.58 -17.65
C SER A 26 -5.92 -6.51 -16.47
N GLU A 27 -5.57 -7.18 -15.38
CA GLU A 27 -6.15 -6.87 -14.09
C GLU A 27 -5.75 -5.43 -13.80
N GLY A 28 -6.72 -4.53 -14.01
CA GLY A 28 -6.57 -3.15 -13.58
C GLY A 28 -6.25 -3.18 -12.10
N SER A 29 -4.98 -2.98 -11.74
CA SER A 29 -4.60 -2.75 -10.35
C SER A 29 -5.55 -1.72 -9.77
N PRO A 30 -6.19 -1.98 -8.62
CA PRO A 30 -7.02 -0.98 -7.98
C PRO A 30 -6.17 0.28 -7.86
N LYS A 31 -6.67 1.40 -8.38
CA LYS A 31 -5.93 2.68 -8.36
C LYS A 31 -5.49 2.92 -6.93
N ALA A 32 -4.18 2.93 -6.70
CA ALA A 32 -3.62 3.14 -5.38
C ALA A 32 -4.13 4.48 -4.83
N LYS A 33 -4.63 4.46 -3.60
CA LYS A 33 -5.16 5.65 -2.92
C LYS A 33 -4.06 6.25 -2.05
N PRO A 34 -4.05 7.56 -1.86
CA PRO A 34 -3.30 8.12 -0.76
C PRO A 34 -3.79 7.54 0.57
N ALA A 35 -2.95 7.57 1.59
CA ALA A 35 -3.28 6.99 2.89
C ALA A 35 -2.94 7.94 4.04
N LEU A 36 -3.71 7.85 5.11
CA LEU A 36 -3.40 8.44 6.39
C LEU A 36 -3.27 7.34 7.44
N TYR A 37 -2.05 7.19 7.96
CA TYR A 37 -1.74 6.25 9.02
C TYR A 37 -1.70 6.98 10.35
N GLU A 38 -2.51 6.54 11.29
CA GLU A 38 -2.56 7.05 12.66
C GLU A 38 -1.86 6.07 13.60
N PHE A 39 -0.72 6.48 14.14
CA PHE A 39 0.06 5.68 15.08
C PHE A 39 -0.33 6.04 16.51
N GLY A 40 -0.82 5.08 17.26
CA GLY A 40 -1.32 5.30 18.61
C GLY A 40 -1.28 4.08 19.53
N ALA A 41 -1.91 4.20 20.68
CA ALA A 41 -2.12 3.11 21.62
C ALA A 41 -3.55 3.14 22.16
N LYS A 42 -4.07 1.98 22.53
CA LYS A 42 -5.46 1.84 23.02
C LYS A 42 -5.72 2.51 24.38
N THR A 43 -4.66 2.76 25.13
CA THR A 43 -4.72 3.37 26.47
C THR A 43 -4.33 4.84 26.49
N CYS A 44 -3.99 5.41 25.35
CA CYS A 44 -3.56 6.80 25.22
C CYS A 44 -4.79 7.70 24.99
N LEU A 45 -5.08 8.62 25.91
CA LEU A 45 -6.27 9.49 25.80
C LEU A 45 -6.33 10.34 24.53
N PRO A 46 -5.27 11.07 24.10
CA PRO A 46 -5.30 11.80 22.85
C PRO A 46 -5.40 10.88 21.63
N CYS A 47 -4.90 9.63 21.71
CA CYS A 47 -5.06 8.64 20.64
C CYS A 47 -6.53 8.17 20.52
N LEU A 48 -7.27 8.09 21.63
CA LEU A 48 -8.71 7.77 21.61
C LEU A 48 -9.53 8.87 20.92
N GLN A 49 -9.12 10.12 21.05
CA GLN A 49 -9.70 11.22 20.30
C GLN A 49 -9.45 11.04 18.81
N MET A 50 -8.23 10.68 18.42
CA MET A 50 -7.88 10.43 17.03
C MET A 50 -8.63 9.23 16.43
N GLN A 51 -8.93 8.20 17.22
CA GLN A 51 -9.76 7.08 16.73
C GLN A 51 -11.13 7.55 16.24
N LYS A 52 -11.77 8.46 16.95
CA LYS A 52 -13.08 9.03 16.56
C LYS A 52 -12.94 9.82 15.26
N VAL A 53 -11.93 10.69 15.19
CA VAL A 53 -11.63 11.48 13.97
C VAL A 53 -11.38 10.56 12.77
N MET A 54 -10.57 9.53 12.95
CA MET A 54 -10.26 8.55 11.89
C MET A 54 -11.52 7.78 11.45
N ALA A 55 -12.38 7.37 12.38
CA ALA A 55 -13.62 6.69 12.03
C ALA A 55 -14.58 7.56 11.24
N GLU A 56 -14.74 8.83 11.60
CA GLU A 56 -15.55 9.79 10.87
C GLU A 56 -14.99 10.08 9.47
N LEU A 57 -13.68 10.27 9.36
CA LEU A 57 -13.01 10.50 8.08
C LEU A 57 -13.10 9.28 7.16
N LYS A 58 -12.97 8.07 7.71
CA LYS A 58 -13.14 6.83 6.96
C LYS A 58 -14.57 6.69 6.42
N ALA A 59 -15.57 7.05 7.22
CA ALA A 59 -16.97 7.03 6.79
C ALA A 59 -17.28 8.02 5.67
N SER A 60 -16.66 9.21 5.69
CA SER A 60 -16.95 10.30 4.74
C SER A 60 -16.01 10.36 3.53
N HIS A 61 -14.77 9.90 3.65
CA HIS A 61 -13.71 10.05 2.64
C HIS A 61 -12.93 8.74 2.36
N GLY A 62 -13.38 7.61 2.89
CA GLY A 62 -12.72 6.31 2.71
C GLY A 62 -12.69 5.81 1.26
N ASP A 63 -13.51 6.36 0.39
CA ASP A 63 -13.47 6.14 -1.06
C ASP A 63 -12.23 6.79 -1.72
N LYS A 64 -11.74 7.91 -1.16
CA LYS A 64 -10.63 8.72 -1.69
C LYS A 64 -9.31 8.47 -1.00
N VAL A 65 -9.31 8.21 0.30
CA VAL A 65 -8.13 8.05 1.16
C VAL A 65 -8.29 6.78 1.99
N GLU A 66 -7.22 6.00 2.13
CA GLU A 66 -7.14 4.91 3.10
C GLU A 66 -6.84 5.47 4.48
N PHE A 67 -7.76 5.27 5.44
CA PHE A 67 -7.56 5.66 6.84
C PHE A 67 -7.27 4.41 7.67
N ARG A 68 -6.10 4.33 8.29
CA ARG A 68 -5.66 3.18 9.07
C ARG A 68 -5.15 3.57 10.45
N MET A 69 -5.72 2.92 11.48
CA MET A 69 -5.18 2.96 12.84
C MET A 69 -4.11 1.89 12.99
N ILE A 70 -2.97 2.26 13.56
CA ILE A 70 -1.83 1.37 13.81
C ILE A 70 -1.49 1.45 15.30
N TYR A 71 -1.58 0.31 15.99
CA TYR A 71 -1.39 0.24 17.43
C TYR A 71 -0.02 -0.31 17.81
N ALA A 72 0.63 0.32 18.78
CA ALA A 72 1.98 -0.02 19.21
C ALA A 72 2.14 -1.46 19.73
N ASP A 73 1.08 -2.02 20.30
CA ASP A 73 1.06 -3.39 20.81
C ASP A 73 0.82 -4.45 19.73
N GLU A 74 0.24 -4.07 18.60
CA GLU A 74 -0.13 -4.97 17.51
C GLU A 74 0.85 -4.93 16.33
N GLU A 75 1.35 -3.75 15.96
CA GLU A 75 2.12 -3.53 14.73
C GLU A 75 3.47 -2.83 14.98
N ARG A 76 4.27 -3.37 15.88
CA ARG A 76 5.58 -2.81 16.29
C ARG A 76 6.55 -2.59 15.14
N ASP A 77 6.47 -3.43 14.10
CA ASP A 77 7.36 -3.32 12.95
C ASP A 77 7.06 -2.06 12.13
N LEU A 78 5.79 -1.67 12.01
CA LEU A 78 5.43 -0.41 11.38
C LEU A 78 5.90 0.80 12.19
N PHE A 79 5.81 0.75 13.52
CA PHE A 79 6.38 1.80 14.39
C PHE A 79 7.88 2.00 14.14
N ARG A 80 8.64 0.90 13.98
CA ARG A 80 10.08 0.96 13.66
C ARG A 80 10.32 1.47 12.24
N GLN A 81 9.57 0.95 11.27
CA GLN A 81 9.68 1.33 9.86
C GLN A 81 9.46 2.83 9.67
N TYR A 82 8.42 3.39 10.29
CA TYR A 82 8.09 4.81 10.22
C TYR A 82 8.82 5.65 11.29
N ARG A 83 9.68 5.03 12.11
CA ARG A 83 10.45 5.69 13.18
C ARG A 83 9.56 6.52 14.11
N ILE A 84 8.45 5.93 14.55
CA ILE A 84 7.51 6.58 15.45
C ILE A 84 8.08 6.61 16.87
N MET A 85 8.30 7.80 17.40
CA MET A 85 8.86 8.03 18.73
C MET A 85 7.83 8.58 19.71
N LEU A 86 6.81 9.22 19.21
CA LEU A 86 5.73 9.85 20.00
C LEU A 86 4.37 9.45 19.43
N ILE A 87 3.35 9.43 20.29
CA ILE A 87 1.96 9.15 19.92
C ILE A 87 1.03 10.20 20.52
N PRO A 88 -0.07 10.56 19.84
CA PRO A 88 -0.40 10.12 18.49
C PRO A 88 0.50 10.77 17.42
N THR A 89 0.78 10.04 16.34
CA THR A 89 1.47 10.57 15.17
C THR A 89 0.72 10.17 13.90
N GLN A 90 0.45 11.15 13.05
CA GLN A 90 -0.17 10.96 11.75
C GLN A 90 0.90 10.99 10.66
N VAL A 91 0.89 9.98 9.79
CA VAL A 91 1.76 9.92 8.60
C VAL A 91 0.90 9.97 7.36
N PHE A 92 1.12 10.98 6.54
CA PHE A 92 0.41 11.20 5.28
C PHE A 92 1.20 10.60 4.13
N LEU A 93 0.58 9.68 3.40
CA LEU A 93 1.19 8.97 2.27
C LEU A 93 0.50 9.35 0.96
N ASN A 94 1.27 9.54 -0.09
CA ASN A 94 0.72 9.68 -1.43
C ASN A 94 0.25 8.33 -2.00
N ALA A 95 -0.32 8.34 -3.20
CA ALA A 95 -0.83 7.13 -3.85
C ALA A 95 0.27 6.09 -4.16
N GLU A 96 1.54 6.51 -4.20
CA GLU A 96 2.72 5.66 -4.38
C GLU A 96 3.24 5.07 -3.05
N GLY A 97 2.59 5.41 -1.92
CA GLY A 97 2.98 4.94 -0.59
C GLY A 97 4.17 5.69 0.03
N GLN A 98 4.54 6.84 -0.53
CA GLN A 98 5.62 7.66 -0.01
C GLN A 98 5.08 8.63 1.03
N GLU A 99 5.80 8.80 2.13
CA GLU A 99 5.49 9.81 3.15
C GLU A 99 5.70 11.21 2.56
N VAL A 100 4.65 12.02 2.61
CA VAL A 100 4.67 13.42 2.11
C VAL A 100 4.55 14.43 3.23
N ASP A 101 4.02 14.02 4.40
CA ASP A 101 3.96 14.85 5.61
C ASP A 101 3.77 13.98 6.85
N ARG A 102 4.07 14.54 8.01
CA ARG A 102 3.77 13.94 9.31
C ARG A 102 3.39 15.00 10.33
N HIS A 103 2.53 14.63 11.27
CA HIS A 103 2.14 15.47 12.39
C HIS A 103 2.22 14.68 13.70
N ILE A 104 2.67 15.32 14.76
CA ILE A 104 2.74 14.74 16.11
C ILE A 104 1.75 15.49 17.00
N GLY A 105 0.91 14.74 17.69
CA GLY A 105 -0.16 15.25 18.54
C GLY A 105 -1.54 15.07 17.91
N PRO A 106 -2.62 15.35 18.66
CA PRO A 106 -3.98 15.21 18.16
C PRO A 106 -4.29 16.32 17.11
N LEU A 107 -5.15 15.97 16.15
CA LEU A 107 -5.73 16.87 15.17
C LEU A 107 -7.25 16.77 15.22
N THR A 108 -7.92 17.87 14.93
CA THR A 108 -9.35 17.86 14.64
C THR A 108 -9.61 17.28 13.24
N LYS A 109 -10.85 16.89 12.98
CA LYS A 109 -11.28 16.43 11.65
C LYS A 109 -11.02 17.47 10.57
N GLU A 110 -11.32 18.73 10.88
CA GLU A 110 -11.13 19.86 9.98
C GLU A 110 -9.65 20.10 9.65
N GLU A 111 -8.77 19.98 10.64
CA GLU A 111 -7.32 20.10 10.44
C GLU A 111 -6.76 18.96 9.58
N VAL A 112 -7.24 17.73 9.79
CA VAL A 112 -6.86 16.60 8.92
C VAL A 112 -7.32 16.83 7.49
N LEU A 113 -8.57 17.26 7.29
CA LEU A 113 -9.11 17.54 5.96
C LEU A 113 -8.35 18.68 5.27
N GLN A 114 -7.99 19.73 6.03
CA GLN A 114 -7.20 20.84 5.50
C GLN A 114 -5.82 20.35 5.05
N LYS A 115 -5.12 19.56 5.88
CA LYS A 115 -3.83 18.95 5.51
C LYS A 115 -3.93 18.08 4.26
N LEU A 116 -4.95 17.22 4.16
CA LEU A 116 -5.16 16.39 2.97
C LEU A 116 -5.33 17.21 1.70
N LYS A 117 -6.02 18.36 1.77
CA LYS A 117 -6.17 19.31 0.65
C LYS A 117 -4.87 20.02 0.32
N ASP A 118 -4.17 20.53 1.32
CA ASP A 118 -2.90 21.26 1.16
C ASP A 118 -1.83 20.35 0.52
N LEU A 119 -1.82 19.07 0.89
CA LEU A 119 -0.96 18.05 0.33
C LEU A 119 -1.46 17.51 -1.04
N LYS A 120 -2.60 18.00 -1.53
CA LYS A 120 -3.25 17.56 -2.79
C LYS A 120 -3.55 16.05 -2.82
N LEU A 121 -3.82 15.47 -1.66
CA LEU A 121 -4.23 14.07 -1.52
C LEU A 121 -5.74 13.89 -1.74
N ILE A 122 -6.49 14.95 -1.55
CA ILE A 122 -7.91 15.10 -1.93
C ILE A 122 -8.14 16.44 -2.63
N ASN A 123 -9.23 16.52 -3.40
CA ASN A 123 -9.69 17.76 -4.05
C ASN A 123 -10.61 18.56 -3.12
#